data_f6db36907f3b1cc6d3d4606503aa7b4c
#
_entry.id   f6db36907f3b1cc6d3d4606503aa7b4c
#
_cell.length_a   1.000
_cell.length_b   1.000
_cell.length_c   1.000
_cell.angle_alpha   90.00
_cell.angle_beta   90.00
_cell.angle_gamma   90.00
#
_symmetry.space_group_name_H-M   'P 1'
#
loop_
_entity.id
_entity.type
_entity.pdbx_description
1 polymer ?
#
loop_
_entity_poly.entity_id
_entity_poly.type
_entity_poly.pdbx_seq_one_letter_code
_entity_poly.pdbx_strand_id
1 'polypeptide(L)'
;MRMKKYEITDIAHPDNPKLHRIRALMDLTENIHAGDLGGFVETENNLDQEGFAWIGEDAIACENAVVCGDAVLTDHAIARGCAYVGKNATVMGDATVQDDAIVCGGLLMGKSCVCGYAVIQQDEQTLCAPIIDGSTRIYGEISGNVVCRGNAVVLPGTKLDNRTQDCFVLEDDRVSVQTANRTPPPKEPRTHDFER
;
A
#
# COMPACT_ATOMS: atom_id res chain seq x y z
N MET A 1 27.96 -16.04 -4.99
CA MET A 1 26.84 -15.92 -5.94
C MET A 1 25.63 -15.55 -5.09
N ARG A 2 25.00 -14.42 -5.34
CA ARG A 2 23.80 -14.00 -4.56
C ARG A 2 22.64 -14.88 -5.02
N MET A 3 21.91 -15.53 -4.11
CA MET A 3 20.73 -16.31 -4.47
C MET A 3 19.63 -15.35 -4.92
N LYS A 4 19.03 -15.62 -6.06
CA LYS A 4 17.85 -14.87 -6.54
C LYS A 4 16.64 -15.28 -5.74
N LYS A 5 15.79 -14.31 -5.41
CA LYS A 5 14.51 -14.51 -4.73
C LYS A 5 13.48 -15.14 -5.66
N TYR A 6 13.48 -14.72 -6.91
CA TYR A 6 12.56 -15.19 -7.95
C TYR A 6 13.24 -15.22 -9.30
N GLU A 7 12.61 -15.88 -10.26
CA GLU A 7 12.92 -15.83 -11.68
C GLU A 7 11.71 -15.38 -12.50
N ILE A 8 11.96 -14.82 -13.68
CA ILE A 8 10.94 -14.56 -14.68
C ILE A 8 10.78 -15.82 -15.52
N THR A 9 9.56 -16.32 -15.68
CA THR A 9 9.25 -17.54 -16.44
C THR A 9 8.95 -17.24 -17.90
N ASP A 10 8.80 -18.29 -18.73
CA ASP A 10 8.32 -18.18 -20.11
C ASP A 10 6.79 -18.04 -20.22
N ILE A 11 6.06 -17.98 -19.10
CA ILE A 11 4.59 -17.87 -19.06
C ILE A 11 4.21 -16.41 -19.28
N ALA A 12 3.85 -16.07 -20.52
CA ALA A 12 3.43 -14.73 -20.89
C ALA A 12 1.99 -14.42 -20.45
N HIS A 13 1.72 -13.13 -20.18
CA HIS A 13 0.36 -12.65 -19.93
C HIS A 13 -0.50 -12.78 -21.20
N PRO A 14 -1.76 -13.24 -21.09
CA PRO A 14 -2.62 -13.49 -22.26
C PRO A 14 -2.78 -12.29 -23.19
N ASP A 15 -2.93 -11.10 -22.61
CA ASP A 15 -3.22 -9.87 -23.35
C ASP A 15 -1.97 -9.02 -23.64
N ASN A 16 -0.82 -9.33 -23.01
CA ASN A 16 0.42 -8.57 -23.20
C ASN A 16 1.66 -9.49 -23.16
N PRO A 17 2.21 -9.88 -24.33
CA PRO A 17 3.33 -10.81 -24.40
C PRO A 17 4.66 -10.28 -23.86
N LYS A 18 4.74 -9.00 -23.46
CA LYS A 18 5.93 -8.45 -22.78
C LYS A 18 5.95 -8.77 -21.29
N LEU A 19 4.81 -9.11 -20.72
CA LEU A 19 4.64 -9.43 -19.31
C LEU A 19 4.77 -10.93 -19.09
N HIS A 20 5.58 -11.33 -18.14
CA HIS A 20 5.82 -12.74 -17.81
C HIS A 20 5.63 -12.99 -16.32
N ARG A 21 5.09 -14.14 -16.00
CA ARG A 21 4.94 -14.57 -14.61
C ARG A 21 6.29 -14.72 -13.93
N ILE A 22 6.33 -14.38 -12.65
CA ILE A 22 7.45 -14.71 -11.79
C ILE A 22 7.24 -16.04 -11.10
N ARG A 23 8.34 -16.67 -10.66
CA ARG A 23 8.33 -17.87 -9.83
C ARG A 23 9.28 -17.68 -8.65
N ALA A 24 8.83 -17.97 -7.43
CA ALA A 24 9.66 -17.96 -6.25
C ALA A 24 10.75 -19.05 -6.32
N LEU A 25 11.98 -18.73 -5.99
CA LEU A 25 13.11 -19.65 -5.94
C LEU A 25 13.46 -20.09 -4.52
N MET A 26 12.82 -19.48 -3.53
CA MET A 26 12.98 -19.77 -2.10
C MET A 26 11.67 -19.47 -1.36
N ASP A 27 11.53 -19.98 -0.15
CA ASP A 27 10.43 -19.62 0.73
C ASP A 27 10.61 -18.16 1.18
N LEU A 28 9.60 -17.33 0.91
CA LEU A 28 9.63 -15.89 1.24
C LEU A 28 8.82 -15.57 2.49
N THR A 29 7.66 -16.19 2.63
CA THR A 29 6.74 -16.01 3.75
C THR A 29 6.08 -17.35 4.09
N GLU A 30 5.22 -17.38 5.10
CA GLU A 30 4.40 -18.57 5.43
C GLU A 30 3.46 -19.00 4.29
N ASN A 31 3.18 -18.12 3.33
CA ASN A 31 2.22 -18.34 2.24
C ASN A 31 2.88 -18.36 0.85
N ILE A 32 4.18 -18.09 0.74
CA ILE A 32 4.90 -18.06 -0.54
C ILE A 32 6.11 -18.97 -0.43
N HIS A 33 6.05 -20.11 -1.14
CA HIS A 33 7.07 -21.16 -1.10
C HIS A 33 7.84 -21.24 -2.41
N ALA A 34 9.00 -21.84 -2.35
CA ALA A 34 9.82 -22.14 -3.53
C ALA A 34 9.02 -22.93 -4.56
N GLY A 35 8.94 -22.43 -5.79
CA GLY A 35 8.17 -22.98 -6.90
C GLY A 35 6.82 -22.31 -7.13
N ASP A 36 6.31 -21.51 -6.19
CA ASP A 36 5.05 -20.80 -6.35
C ASP A 36 5.14 -19.77 -7.47
N LEU A 37 4.08 -19.70 -8.27
CA LEU A 37 3.94 -18.69 -9.31
C LEU A 37 3.37 -17.40 -8.68
N GLY A 38 3.99 -16.29 -9.03
CA GLY A 38 3.46 -14.96 -8.71
C GLY A 38 2.77 -14.30 -9.91
N GLY A 39 2.59 -12.99 -9.83
CA GLY A 39 2.00 -12.14 -10.86
C GLY A 39 2.96 -11.91 -12.03
N PHE A 40 2.80 -10.77 -12.70
CA PHE A 40 3.50 -10.48 -13.94
C PHE A 40 4.42 -9.28 -13.83
N VAL A 41 5.58 -9.40 -14.44
CA VAL A 41 6.55 -8.30 -14.58
C VAL A 41 6.99 -8.16 -16.03
N GLU A 42 7.40 -6.96 -16.43
CA GLU A 42 8.01 -6.71 -17.74
C GLU A 42 9.52 -6.99 -17.71
N THR A 43 10.18 -6.62 -16.61
CA THR A 43 11.62 -6.80 -16.44
C THR A 43 11.97 -7.14 -14.98
N GLU A 44 13.21 -7.58 -14.71
CA GLU A 44 13.70 -7.79 -13.35
C GLU A 44 13.74 -6.49 -12.51
N ASN A 45 13.71 -5.31 -13.14
CA ASN A 45 13.70 -4.03 -12.41
C ASN A 45 12.35 -3.74 -11.74
N ASN A 46 11.28 -4.42 -12.15
CA ASN A 46 9.94 -4.17 -11.61
C ASN A 46 9.73 -4.73 -10.21
N LEU A 47 10.52 -5.73 -9.81
CA LEU A 47 10.46 -6.33 -8.47
C LEU A 47 11.88 -6.52 -7.93
N ASP A 48 12.15 -5.92 -6.76
CA ASP A 48 13.46 -6.05 -6.12
C ASP A 48 13.74 -7.50 -5.74
N GLN A 49 14.98 -7.94 -5.94
CA GLN A 49 15.47 -9.25 -5.52
C GLN A 49 15.76 -9.31 -4.01
N GLU A 50 15.75 -8.18 -3.30
CA GLU A 50 15.95 -8.11 -1.86
C GLU A 50 14.60 -7.92 -1.13
N GLY A 51 14.59 -8.15 0.19
CA GLY A 51 13.38 -8.01 1.00
C GLY A 51 12.31 -9.05 0.70
N PHE A 52 11.11 -8.82 1.20
CA PHE A 52 9.96 -9.73 1.07
C PHE A 52 8.91 -9.24 0.08
N ALA A 53 9.21 -8.18 -0.69
CA ALA A 53 8.28 -7.68 -1.70
C ALA A 53 7.85 -8.78 -2.66
N TRP A 54 6.54 -8.83 -2.99
CA TRP A 54 5.98 -9.83 -3.87
C TRP A 54 4.88 -9.27 -4.76
N ILE A 55 4.82 -9.79 -5.97
CA ILE A 55 3.70 -9.58 -6.89
C ILE A 55 3.01 -10.93 -7.01
N GLY A 56 1.77 -11.01 -6.51
CA GLY A 56 0.99 -12.24 -6.45
C GLY A 56 -0.14 -12.28 -7.47
N GLU A 57 -0.73 -13.42 -7.63
CA GLU A 57 -1.93 -13.67 -8.44
C GLU A 57 -1.82 -13.13 -9.87
N ASP A 58 -2.72 -12.22 -10.28
CA ASP A 58 -2.71 -11.61 -11.60
C ASP A 58 -2.27 -10.13 -11.56
N ALA A 59 -1.65 -9.70 -10.44
CA ALA A 59 -1.11 -8.37 -10.31
C ALA A 59 0.06 -8.14 -11.28
N ILE A 60 0.23 -6.88 -11.68
CA ILE A 60 1.18 -6.48 -12.72
C ILE A 60 2.09 -5.37 -12.22
N ALA A 61 3.39 -5.50 -12.43
CA ALA A 61 4.32 -4.38 -12.40
C ALA A 61 5.04 -4.26 -13.76
N CYS A 62 4.98 -3.11 -14.39
CA CYS A 62 5.52 -2.92 -15.75
C CYS A 62 6.11 -1.53 -15.95
N GLU A 63 6.66 -1.33 -17.14
CA GLU A 63 7.38 -0.12 -17.51
C GLU A 63 8.55 0.13 -16.54
N ASN A 64 8.64 1.32 -15.93
CA ASN A 64 9.67 1.66 -14.96
C ASN A 64 9.19 1.58 -13.50
N ALA A 65 8.02 0.97 -13.26
CA ALA A 65 7.52 0.80 -11.90
C ALA A 65 8.42 -0.13 -11.09
N VAL A 66 8.62 0.19 -9.82
CA VAL A 66 9.47 -0.57 -8.90
C VAL A 66 8.66 -0.98 -7.67
N VAL A 67 8.67 -2.27 -7.36
CA VAL A 67 8.09 -2.86 -6.15
C VAL A 67 9.22 -3.40 -5.28
N CYS A 68 9.37 -2.91 -4.05
CA CYS A 68 10.52 -3.26 -3.20
C CYS A 68 10.19 -3.28 -1.70
N GLY A 69 11.18 -3.57 -0.86
CA GLY A 69 11.02 -3.70 0.59
C GLY A 69 10.16 -4.91 0.95
N ASP A 70 9.04 -4.68 1.63
CA ASP A 70 8.06 -5.69 2.01
C ASP A 70 6.69 -5.41 1.36
N ALA A 71 6.69 -4.68 0.24
CA ALA A 71 5.46 -4.31 -0.46
C ALA A 71 4.83 -5.53 -1.17
N VAL A 72 3.51 -5.56 -1.18
CA VAL A 72 2.73 -6.62 -1.84
C VAL A 72 1.76 -6.02 -2.84
N LEU A 73 1.82 -6.52 -4.09
CA LEU A 73 0.77 -6.35 -5.08
C LEU A 73 0.04 -7.69 -5.23
N THR A 74 -1.29 -7.69 -5.22
CA THR A 74 -2.08 -8.93 -5.36
C THR A 74 -3.40 -8.68 -6.08
N ASP A 75 -4.20 -9.69 -6.32
CA ASP A 75 -5.41 -9.68 -7.13
C ASP A 75 -5.11 -9.21 -8.58
N HIS A 76 -5.65 -8.06 -8.98
CA HIS A 76 -5.46 -7.42 -10.28
C HIS A 76 -4.77 -6.05 -10.15
N ALA A 77 -4.06 -5.82 -9.05
CA ALA A 77 -3.38 -4.55 -8.79
C ALA A 77 -2.32 -4.25 -9.85
N ILE A 78 -2.20 -2.99 -10.23
CA ILE A 78 -1.26 -2.56 -11.27
C ILE A 78 -0.33 -1.48 -10.75
N ALA A 79 0.98 -1.69 -10.89
CA ALA A 79 2.00 -0.64 -10.76
C ALA A 79 2.64 -0.40 -12.14
N ARG A 80 2.60 0.86 -12.63
CA ARG A 80 3.12 1.21 -13.95
C ARG A 80 3.67 2.64 -14.01
N GLY A 81 4.22 3.05 -15.15
CA GLY A 81 4.89 4.34 -15.28
C GLY A 81 6.22 4.32 -14.57
N CYS A 82 6.50 5.33 -13.76
CA CYS A 82 7.63 5.40 -12.85
C CYS A 82 7.19 5.21 -11.39
N ALA A 83 6.09 4.52 -11.15
CA ALA A 83 5.53 4.32 -9.82
C ALA A 83 6.49 3.57 -8.89
N TYR A 84 6.57 4.02 -7.66
CA TYR A 84 7.34 3.36 -6.61
C TYR A 84 6.42 2.83 -5.52
N VAL A 85 6.46 1.52 -5.28
CA VAL A 85 5.69 0.85 -4.21
C VAL A 85 6.68 0.16 -3.28
N GLY A 86 6.79 0.65 -2.07
CA GLY A 86 7.83 0.19 -1.14
C GLY A 86 7.41 0.12 0.31
N LYS A 87 8.38 -0.12 1.19
CA LYS A 87 8.18 -0.41 2.61
C LYS A 87 7.21 -1.60 2.77
N ASN A 88 6.13 -1.43 3.52
CA ASN A 88 5.07 -2.42 3.79
C ASN A 88 3.74 -2.03 3.11
N ALA A 89 3.81 -1.40 1.94
CA ALA A 89 2.62 -1.07 1.18
C ALA A 89 1.91 -2.33 0.67
N THR A 90 0.57 -2.35 0.75
CA THR A 90 -0.25 -3.39 0.14
C THR A 90 -1.17 -2.75 -0.90
N VAL A 91 -1.11 -3.25 -2.13
CA VAL A 91 -1.96 -2.82 -3.24
C VAL A 91 -2.72 -4.03 -3.75
N MET A 92 -4.05 -3.99 -3.70
CA MET A 92 -4.90 -5.13 -4.00
C MET A 92 -6.21 -4.73 -4.70
N GLY A 93 -7.00 -5.72 -5.11
CA GLY A 93 -8.19 -5.50 -5.92
C GLY A 93 -7.82 -5.03 -7.32
N ASP A 94 -8.54 -4.05 -7.84
CA ASP A 94 -8.26 -3.38 -9.13
C ASP A 94 -7.51 -2.04 -8.92
N ALA A 95 -6.79 -1.90 -7.80
CA ALA A 95 -6.09 -0.65 -7.48
C ALA A 95 -4.90 -0.42 -8.40
N THR A 96 -4.66 0.84 -8.75
CA THR A 96 -3.59 1.22 -9.67
C THR A 96 -2.69 2.29 -9.05
N VAL A 97 -1.37 2.09 -9.13
CA VAL A 97 -0.34 3.08 -8.83
C VAL A 97 0.39 3.39 -10.14
N GLN A 98 0.37 4.65 -10.57
CA GLN A 98 0.91 4.98 -11.89
C GLN A 98 1.58 6.35 -11.93
N ASP A 99 2.14 6.68 -13.10
CA ASP A 99 2.90 7.90 -13.37
C ASP A 99 4.16 7.96 -12.49
N ASP A 100 4.38 9.04 -11.74
CA ASP A 100 5.48 9.22 -10.80
C ASP A 100 5.02 9.07 -9.33
N ALA A 101 3.95 8.34 -9.08
CA ALA A 101 3.38 8.18 -7.74
C ALA A 101 4.27 7.33 -6.82
N ILE A 102 4.32 7.69 -5.56
CA ILE A 102 5.11 7.02 -4.52
C ILE A 102 4.17 6.49 -3.44
N VAL A 103 4.24 5.18 -3.17
CA VAL A 103 3.49 4.53 -2.09
C VAL A 103 4.49 3.84 -1.15
N CYS A 104 4.70 4.43 0.03
CA CYS A 104 5.60 3.94 1.07
C CYS A 104 4.82 3.54 2.33
N GLY A 105 4.13 2.42 2.26
CA GLY A 105 3.21 1.93 3.28
C GLY A 105 1.78 2.39 3.04
N GLY A 106 0.84 1.69 3.68
CA GLY A 106 -0.60 1.88 3.50
C GLY A 106 -1.26 0.75 2.73
N LEU A 107 -2.58 0.80 2.71
CA LEU A 107 -3.42 -0.20 2.05
C LEU A 107 -4.24 0.48 0.95
N LEU A 108 -4.01 0.07 -0.29
CA LEU A 108 -4.74 0.50 -1.46
C LEU A 108 -5.59 -0.66 -1.95
N MET A 109 -6.90 -0.45 -2.10
CA MET A 109 -7.83 -1.48 -2.52
C MET A 109 -8.97 -0.94 -3.39
N GLY A 110 -9.88 -1.84 -3.78
CA GLY A 110 -11.00 -1.52 -4.63
C GLY A 110 -10.54 -1.14 -6.05
N LYS A 111 -11.03 -0.01 -6.56
CA LYS A 111 -10.65 0.57 -7.86
C LYS A 111 -9.91 1.89 -7.66
N SER A 112 -9.18 2.01 -6.57
CA SER A 112 -8.46 3.23 -6.24
C SER A 112 -7.32 3.48 -7.22
N CYS A 113 -7.03 4.76 -7.47
CA CYS A 113 -5.95 5.17 -8.37
C CYS A 113 -5.09 6.24 -7.69
N VAL A 114 -3.82 5.93 -7.50
CA VAL A 114 -2.80 6.86 -7.02
C VAL A 114 -1.92 7.23 -8.21
N CYS A 115 -1.90 8.50 -8.60
CA CYS A 115 -1.31 8.91 -9.88
C CYS A 115 -0.72 10.33 -9.84
N GLY A 116 -0.07 10.72 -10.94
CA GLY A 116 0.69 11.95 -11.01
C GLY A 116 1.91 11.90 -10.09
N TYR A 117 2.09 12.92 -9.27
CA TYR A 117 3.14 13.00 -8.25
C TYR A 117 2.61 12.70 -6.84
N ALA A 118 1.57 11.90 -6.72
CA ALA A 118 0.97 11.56 -5.44
C ALA A 118 1.93 10.83 -4.52
N VAL A 119 1.84 11.10 -3.22
CA VAL A 119 2.65 10.43 -2.20
C VAL A 119 1.74 9.87 -1.13
N ILE A 120 1.79 8.56 -0.94
CA ILE A 120 1.13 7.86 0.17
C ILE A 120 2.22 7.32 1.08
N GLN A 121 2.16 7.64 2.37
CA GLN A 121 3.17 7.16 3.30
C GLN A 121 2.62 6.89 4.69
N GLN A 122 3.16 5.86 5.31
CA GLN A 122 2.99 5.59 6.72
C GLN A 122 3.71 6.67 7.55
N ASP A 123 3.08 7.14 8.63
CA ASP A 123 3.75 7.98 9.62
C ASP A 123 4.71 7.14 10.47
N GLU A 124 5.96 7.58 10.57
CA GLU A 124 7.02 6.81 11.24
C GLU A 124 6.92 6.85 12.78
N GLN A 125 6.22 7.83 13.34
CA GLN A 125 6.09 7.99 14.79
C GLN A 125 4.88 7.22 15.34
N THR A 126 3.72 7.36 14.66
CA THR A 126 2.48 6.70 15.08
C THR A 126 2.32 5.31 14.51
N LEU A 127 3.09 4.97 13.46
CA LEU A 127 2.96 3.78 12.64
C LEU A 127 1.59 3.65 11.95
N CYS A 128 0.78 4.70 11.99
CA CYS A 128 -0.47 4.75 11.26
C CYS A 128 -0.20 4.88 9.77
N ALA A 129 -0.94 4.12 8.97
CA ALA A 129 -0.80 4.10 7.53
C ALA A 129 -2.14 4.41 6.87
N PRO A 130 -2.14 5.16 5.74
CA PRO A 130 -3.37 5.47 5.01
C PRO A 130 -4.06 4.22 4.48
N ILE A 131 -5.41 4.29 4.41
CA ILE A 131 -6.25 3.31 3.74
C ILE A 131 -6.97 4.03 2.60
N ILE A 132 -6.77 3.55 1.38
CA ILE A 132 -7.36 4.10 0.17
C ILE A 132 -8.23 3.02 -0.46
N ASP A 133 -9.53 3.24 -0.52
CA ASP A 133 -10.52 2.25 -0.96
C ASP A 133 -11.56 2.85 -1.92
N GLY A 134 -12.41 2.00 -2.49
CA GLY A 134 -13.47 2.40 -3.41
C GLY A 134 -12.95 2.77 -4.79
N SER A 135 -13.46 3.85 -5.35
CA SER A 135 -13.05 4.42 -6.65
C SER A 135 -12.32 5.75 -6.47
N THR A 136 -11.54 5.88 -5.39
CA THR A 136 -10.82 7.11 -5.05
C THR A 136 -9.71 7.42 -6.06
N ARG A 137 -9.43 8.71 -6.22
CA ARG A 137 -8.32 9.20 -7.04
C ARG A 137 -7.44 10.14 -6.26
N ILE A 138 -6.18 9.78 -6.11
CA ILE A 138 -5.23 10.53 -5.30
C ILE A 138 -4.14 11.11 -6.19
N TYR A 139 -4.05 12.44 -6.20
CA TYR A 139 -3.01 13.22 -6.87
C TYR A 139 -2.15 14.03 -5.89
N GLY A 140 -2.57 14.10 -4.60
CA GLY A 140 -1.90 14.82 -3.53
C GLY A 140 -1.09 13.93 -2.60
N GLU A 141 -0.73 14.46 -1.45
CA GLU A 141 0.03 13.74 -0.42
C GLU A 141 -0.89 13.31 0.72
N ILE A 142 -0.78 12.04 1.14
CA ILE A 142 -1.53 11.49 2.27
C ILE A 142 -0.57 10.74 3.19
N SER A 143 -0.60 11.10 4.48
CA SER A 143 0.22 10.44 5.50
C SER A 143 -0.54 10.20 6.80
N GLY A 144 -0.18 9.14 7.51
CA GLY A 144 -0.70 8.80 8.82
C GLY A 144 -2.12 8.24 8.81
N ASN A 145 -2.90 8.53 9.85
CA ASN A 145 -4.22 7.90 10.09
C ASN A 145 -5.32 8.55 9.25
N VAL A 146 -5.32 8.28 7.95
CA VAL A 146 -6.25 8.81 6.96
C VAL A 146 -6.92 7.68 6.19
N VAL A 147 -8.23 7.73 6.04
CA VAL A 147 -9.02 6.82 5.20
C VAL A 147 -9.68 7.62 4.09
N CYS A 148 -9.42 7.24 2.84
CA CYS A 148 -10.13 7.77 1.67
C CYS A 148 -10.96 6.63 1.06
N ARG A 149 -12.26 6.88 0.85
CA ARG A 149 -13.18 5.87 0.30
C ARG A 149 -14.29 6.47 -0.56
N GLY A 150 -15.11 5.59 -1.15
CA GLY A 150 -16.16 6.02 -2.08
C GLY A 150 -15.57 6.49 -3.40
N ASN A 151 -15.93 7.70 -3.82
CA ASN A 151 -15.43 8.35 -5.03
C ASN A 151 -14.57 9.59 -4.69
N ALA A 152 -13.94 9.61 -3.53
CA ALA A 152 -13.16 10.76 -3.07
C ALA A 152 -12.01 11.09 -4.03
N VAL A 153 -11.73 12.40 -4.18
CA VAL A 153 -10.64 12.90 -5.00
C VAL A 153 -9.75 13.82 -4.18
N VAL A 154 -8.47 13.50 -4.08
CA VAL A 154 -7.45 14.35 -3.47
C VAL A 154 -6.67 15.04 -4.58
N LEU A 155 -6.86 16.35 -4.72
CA LEU A 155 -6.31 17.15 -5.82
C LEU A 155 -4.78 17.34 -5.67
N PRO A 156 -4.07 17.63 -6.78
CA PRO A 156 -2.65 17.98 -6.73
C PRO A 156 -2.38 19.16 -5.77
N GLY A 157 -1.29 19.07 -5.00
CA GLY A 157 -0.93 20.08 -4.01
C GLY A 157 -1.70 20.02 -2.69
N THR A 158 -2.71 19.14 -2.58
CA THR A 158 -3.36 18.85 -1.30
C THR A 158 -2.48 17.97 -0.44
N LYS A 159 -2.36 18.31 0.85
CA LYS A 159 -1.64 17.50 1.82
C LYS A 159 -2.55 17.14 3.00
N LEU A 160 -2.79 15.86 3.20
CA LEU A 160 -3.50 15.29 4.33
C LEU A 160 -2.49 14.55 5.22
N ASP A 161 -2.05 15.21 6.30
CA ASP A 161 -1.09 14.66 7.26
C ASP A 161 -1.76 14.53 8.63
N ASN A 162 -2.07 13.30 9.03
CA ASN A 162 -2.72 13.04 10.31
C ASN A 162 -1.88 12.12 11.19
N ARG A 163 -1.20 12.70 12.16
CA ARG A 163 -0.36 12.00 13.14
C ARG A 163 -1.05 11.73 14.46
N THR A 164 -2.38 11.83 14.49
CA THR A 164 -3.18 11.58 15.70
C THR A 164 -3.75 10.17 15.72
N GLN A 165 -4.24 9.76 16.89
CA GLN A 165 -4.97 8.50 17.02
C GLN A 165 -6.38 8.57 16.41
N ASP A 166 -6.94 9.77 16.27
CA ASP A 166 -8.22 9.96 15.62
C ASP A 166 -8.06 9.78 14.10
N CYS A 167 -9.01 9.14 13.44
CA CYS A 167 -8.94 8.85 12.02
C CYS A 167 -9.62 9.95 11.20
N PHE A 168 -8.92 10.51 10.21
CA PHE A 168 -9.53 11.39 9.20
C PHE A 168 -10.14 10.53 8.10
N VAL A 169 -11.44 10.66 7.89
CA VAL A 169 -12.16 9.94 6.84
C VAL A 169 -12.64 10.93 5.79
N LEU A 170 -12.13 10.74 4.57
CA LEU A 170 -12.61 11.40 3.36
C LEU A 170 -13.46 10.39 2.59
N GLU A 171 -14.79 10.64 2.53
CA GLU A 171 -15.74 9.80 1.82
C GLU A 171 -16.52 10.65 0.82
N ASP A 172 -16.35 10.36 -0.46
CA ASP A 172 -16.86 11.20 -1.56
C ASP A 172 -16.37 12.65 -1.41
N ASP A 173 -17.27 13.58 -1.11
CA ASP A 173 -17.01 15.01 -0.90
C ASP A 173 -17.03 15.42 0.59
N ARG A 174 -17.12 14.45 1.52
CA ARG A 174 -17.29 14.70 2.95
C ARG A 174 -16.04 14.34 3.72
N VAL A 175 -15.68 15.20 4.66
CA VAL A 175 -14.62 14.96 5.63
C VAL A 175 -15.22 14.78 7.01
N SER A 176 -14.84 13.72 7.70
CA SER A 176 -15.24 13.46 9.08
C SER A 176 -14.04 12.99 9.90
N VAL A 177 -14.15 13.10 11.21
CA VAL A 177 -13.14 12.61 12.16
C VAL A 177 -13.76 11.53 13.02
N GLN A 178 -13.19 10.35 12.98
CA GLN A 178 -13.56 9.24 13.87
C GLN A 178 -12.61 9.24 15.07
N THR A 179 -13.14 9.57 16.25
CA THR A 179 -12.33 9.59 17.48
C THR A 179 -11.96 8.19 17.93
N ALA A 180 -10.69 8.01 18.27
CA ALA A 180 -10.23 6.78 18.89
C ALA A 180 -10.97 6.54 20.22
N ASN A 181 -11.36 5.28 20.49
CA ASN A 181 -11.94 4.90 21.78
C ASN A 181 -10.89 5.11 22.87
N ARG A 182 -10.90 6.28 23.50
CA ARG A 182 -10.07 6.57 24.67
C ARG A 182 -10.74 5.92 25.87
N THR A 183 -10.14 4.86 26.40
CA THR A 183 -10.50 4.37 27.73
C THR A 183 -10.32 5.54 28.71
N PRO A 184 -11.35 5.98 29.45
CA PRO A 184 -11.17 7.07 30.41
C PRO A 184 -10.09 6.67 31.42
N PRO A 185 -9.21 7.60 31.84
CA PRO A 185 -8.19 7.29 32.84
C PRO A 185 -8.85 6.71 34.10
N PRO A 186 -8.19 5.76 34.77
CA PRO A 186 -8.72 5.21 36.01
C PRO A 186 -9.07 6.37 36.96
N LYS A 187 -10.29 6.39 37.48
CA LYS A 187 -10.68 7.38 38.51
C LYS A 187 -9.72 7.21 39.66
N GLU A 188 -8.97 8.23 39.99
CA GLU A 188 -8.17 8.25 41.20
C GLU A 188 -9.06 7.92 42.43
N PRO A 189 -8.62 7.04 43.31
CA PRO A 189 -9.38 6.75 44.55
C PRO A 189 -9.54 8.05 45.32
N ARG A 190 -10.78 8.43 45.60
CA ARG A 190 -11.06 9.56 46.49
C ARG A 190 -10.46 9.24 47.85
N THR A 191 -9.42 9.98 48.25
CA THR A 191 -8.95 9.96 49.63
C THR A 191 -10.06 10.48 50.51
N HIS A 192 -10.64 9.61 51.35
CA HIS A 192 -11.50 10.02 52.43
C HIS A 192 -10.59 10.67 53.47
N ASP A 193 -10.67 12.01 53.56
CA ASP A 193 -10.14 12.73 54.71
C ASP A 193 -10.99 12.31 55.93
N PHE A 194 -10.37 11.55 56.81
CA PHE A 194 -10.88 11.36 58.15
C PHE A 194 -10.56 12.61 58.98
N GLU A 195 -11.51 13.55 59.03
CA GLU A 195 -11.47 14.56 60.07
C GLU A 195 -11.86 13.92 61.40
N ARG A 196 -11.02 14.14 62.42
CA ARG A 196 -11.26 13.86 63.85
C ARG A 196 -11.84 15.07 64.51
#